data_3d7f42aaae25c6572d69bbe545f35215
#
_entry.id   3d7f42aaae25c6572d69bbe545f35215
#
_cell.length_a   1.000
_cell.length_b   1.000
_cell.length_c   1.000
_cell.angle_alpha   90.00
_cell.angle_beta   90.00
_cell.angle_gamma   90.00
#
_symmetry.space_group_name_H-M   'P 1'
#
loop_
_entity.id
_entity.type
_entity.pdbx_description
1 polymer ?
#
loop_
_entity_poly.entity_id
_entity_poly.type
_entity_poly.pdbx_seq_one_letter_code
_entity_poly.pdbx_strand_id
1 'polypeptide(L)'
;MQIEVVVADASHVVYADEICEEILISARERGTGIARRTPEYISEKILAGKAVIAIAEDGRFAGFSYIETWGGKQYVANSGLIVAHSFRGIGLAMRIKRRIFQHSREMFPDAKIFSITTGAAVMKMNYELGFRPVTFAALTDDPEFWKGCQGCRNYEILEANDYRMCLCTGLLYDPAEHIEVLSPAHPELVNLKDGEQKN
;
A
#
# COMPACT_ATOMS: atom_id res chain seq x y z
N MET A 1 8.09 -9.48 -21.61
CA MET A 1 7.23 -8.29 -21.52
C MET A 1 7.77 -7.45 -20.39
N GLN A 2 8.24 -6.27 -20.69
CA GLN A 2 8.77 -5.33 -19.71
C GLN A 2 7.61 -4.60 -19.03
N ILE A 3 7.71 -4.40 -17.71
CA ILE A 3 6.73 -3.63 -16.92
C ILE A 3 7.50 -2.57 -16.16
N GLU A 4 7.14 -1.33 -16.35
CA GLU A 4 7.68 -0.20 -15.62
C GLU A 4 6.86 0.07 -14.36
N VAL A 5 7.51 0.41 -13.24
CA VAL A 5 6.86 0.77 -11.97
C VAL A 5 7.39 2.15 -11.57
N VAL A 6 6.54 3.15 -11.69
CA VAL A 6 6.92 4.57 -11.53
C VAL A 6 6.00 5.30 -10.55
N VAL A 7 6.44 6.43 -10.05
CA VAL A 7 5.54 7.41 -9.42
C VAL A 7 4.63 7.96 -10.52
N ALA A 8 3.33 7.91 -10.26
CA ALA A 8 2.35 8.37 -11.23
C ALA A 8 2.34 9.89 -11.36
N ASP A 9 2.13 10.38 -12.56
CA ASP A 9 1.99 11.79 -12.92
C ASP A 9 0.70 12.03 -13.72
N ALA A 10 0.49 13.27 -14.18
CA ALA A 10 -0.72 13.68 -14.89
C ALA A 10 -1.05 12.83 -16.14
N SER A 11 -0.05 12.26 -16.82
CA SER A 11 -0.26 11.40 -18.00
C SER A 11 -0.98 10.09 -17.66
N HIS A 12 -0.92 9.66 -16.38
CA HIS A 12 -1.51 8.42 -15.89
C HIS A 12 -2.96 8.56 -15.41
N VAL A 13 -3.53 9.78 -15.41
CA VAL A 13 -4.94 10.00 -15.02
C VAL A 13 -5.91 9.21 -15.92
N VAL A 14 -5.53 8.94 -17.16
CA VAL A 14 -6.32 8.14 -18.11
C VAL A 14 -6.65 6.73 -17.62
N TYR A 15 -5.90 6.20 -16.66
CA TYR A 15 -6.12 4.87 -16.07
C TYR A 15 -7.06 4.89 -14.84
N ALA A 16 -7.58 6.04 -14.42
CA ALA A 16 -8.33 6.15 -13.16
C ALA A 16 -9.58 5.26 -13.13
N ASP A 17 -10.32 5.18 -14.23
CA ASP A 17 -11.50 4.31 -14.35
C ASP A 17 -11.11 2.83 -14.25
N GLU A 18 -10.09 2.40 -15.00
CA GLU A 18 -9.59 1.02 -15.02
C GLU A 18 -9.06 0.61 -13.63
N ILE A 19 -8.37 1.51 -12.93
CA ILE A 19 -7.90 1.28 -11.56
C ILE A 19 -9.09 1.02 -10.62
N CYS A 20 -10.15 1.82 -10.71
CA CYS A 20 -11.35 1.65 -9.89
C CYS A 20 -12.06 0.32 -10.19
N GLU A 21 -12.15 -0.07 -11.46
CA GLU A 21 -12.75 -1.33 -11.88
C GLU A 21 -11.96 -2.53 -11.33
N GLU A 22 -10.65 -2.55 -11.49
CA GLU A 22 -9.77 -3.61 -10.97
C GLU A 22 -9.82 -3.72 -9.43
N ILE A 23 -9.95 -2.59 -8.72
CA ILE A 23 -10.16 -2.58 -7.26
C ILE A 23 -11.48 -3.30 -6.92
N LEU A 24 -12.57 -3.01 -7.63
CA LEU A 24 -13.86 -3.63 -7.40
C LEU A 24 -13.86 -5.13 -7.72
N ILE A 25 -13.27 -5.53 -8.84
CA ILE A 25 -13.13 -6.95 -9.23
C ILE A 25 -12.36 -7.70 -8.14
N SER A 26 -11.22 -7.20 -7.73
CA SER A 26 -10.39 -7.81 -6.69
C SER A 26 -11.07 -7.88 -5.33
N ALA A 27 -11.92 -6.91 -4.99
CA ALA A 27 -12.71 -6.93 -3.77
C ALA A 27 -13.71 -8.08 -3.78
N ARG A 28 -14.42 -8.24 -4.89
CA ARG A 28 -15.40 -9.32 -5.09
C ARG A 28 -14.75 -10.69 -5.04
N GLU A 29 -13.64 -10.89 -5.74
CA GLU A 29 -12.89 -12.16 -5.77
C GLU A 29 -12.44 -12.58 -4.37
N ARG A 30 -12.01 -11.65 -3.54
CA ARG A 30 -11.51 -11.93 -2.18
C ARG A 30 -12.61 -11.99 -1.12
N GLY A 31 -13.84 -11.62 -1.46
CA GLY A 31 -14.93 -11.53 -0.50
C GLY A 31 -14.67 -10.54 0.64
N THR A 32 -13.82 -9.56 0.42
CA THR A 32 -13.47 -8.52 1.41
C THR A 32 -14.20 -7.22 1.09
N GLY A 33 -14.63 -6.51 2.13
CA GLY A 33 -15.09 -5.13 1.97
C GLY A 33 -13.88 -4.26 1.65
N ILE A 34 -13.85 -3.65 0.46
CA ILE A 34 -12.92 -2.58 0.13
C ILE A 34 -13.75 -1.31 0.00
N ALA A 35 -13.30 -0.23 0.63
CA ALA A 35 -13.92 1.06 0.44
C ALA A 35 -13.91 1.42 -1.06
N ARG A 36 -15.08 1.78 -1.59
CA ARG A 36 -15.19 2.19 -2.99
C ARG A 36 -14.31 3.40 -3.24
N ARG A 37 -13.66 3.43 -4.39
CA ARG A 37 -12.91 4.57 -4.89
C ARG A 37 -13.58 5.09 -6.15
N THR A 38 -13.55 6.40 -6.34
CA THR A 38 -14.03 7.03 -7.57
C THR A 38 -12.84 7.41 -8.45
N PRO A 39 -13.03 7.53 -9.77
CA PRO A 39 -11.98 7.98 -10.67
C PRO A 39 -11.42 9.36 -10.30
N GLU A 40 -12.26 10.26 -9.79
CA GLU A 40 -11.85 11.58 -9.31
C GLU A 40 -10.89 11.45 -8.13
N TYR A 41 -11.22 10.60 -7.14
CA TYR A 41 -10.37 10.36 -5.99
C TYR A 41 -9.01 9.76 -6.39
N ILE A 42 -8.99 8.81 -7.31
CA ILE A 42 -7.75 8.23 -7.84
C ILE A 42 -6.93 9.29 -8.60
N SER A 43 -7.60 10.09 -9.42
CA SER A 43 -6.97 11.19 -10.16
C SER A 43 -6.32 12.21 -9.23
N GLU A 44 -6.97 12.58 -8.12
CA GLU A 44 -6.38 13.45 -7.11
C GLU A 44 -5.10 12.88 -6.51
N LYS A 45 -5.05 11.56 -6.22
CA LYS A 45 -3.83 10.91 -5.71
C LYS A 45 -2.70 10.93 -6.73
N ILE A 46 -3.01 10.70 -8.00
CA ILE A 46 -2.06 10.77 -9.12
C ILE A 46 -1.51 12.19 -9.27
N LEU A 47 -2.38 13.19 -9.39
CA LEU A 47 -1.99 14.59 -9.57
C LEU A 47 -1.23 15.17 -8.37
N ALA A 48 -1.51 14.67 -7.16
CA ALA A 48 -0.77 15.03 -5.95
C ALA A 48 0.61 14.35 -5.84
N GLY A 49 1.01 13.53 -6.82
CA GLY A 49 2.25 12.74 -6.77
C GLY A 49 2.27 11.69 -5.66
N LYS A 50 1.09 11.25 -5.19
CA LYS A 50 0.92 10.31 -4.07
C LYS A 50 0.59 8.89 -4.54
N ALA A 51 0.90 8.55 -5.78
CA ALA A 51 0.56 7.26 -6.34
C ALA A 51 1.76 6.63 -7.06
N VAL A 52 1.77 5.30 -7.11
CA VAL A 52 2.67 4.49 -7.92
C VAL A 52 1.83 3.66 -8.86
N ILE A 53 2.23 3.62 -10.11
CA ILE A 53 1.56 2.87 -11.17
C ILE A 53 2.54 1.93 -11.84
N ALA A 54 2.04 0.78 -12.28
CA ALA A 54 2.75 -0.16 -13.11
C ALA A 54 2.10 -0.23 -14.49
N ILE A 55 2.88 0.01 -15.54
CA ILE A 55 2.45 0.00 -16.94
C ILE A 55 3.30 -0.99 -17.72
N ALA A 56 2.66 -1.81 -18.53
CA ALA A 56 3.35 -2.71 -19.45
C ALA A 56 3.86 -1.94 -20.68
N GLU A 57 4.87 -2.47 -21.35
CA GLU A 57 5.50 -1.87 -22.53
C GLU A 57 4.50 -1.57 -23.67
N ASP A 58 3.40 -2.31 -23.74
CA ASP A 58 2.31 -2.10 -24.70
C ASP A 58 1.26 -1.08 -24.25
N GLY A 59 1.50 -0.37 -23.14
CA GLY A 59 0.63 0.66 -22.60
C GLY A 59 -0.51 0.15 -21.70
N ARG A 60 -0.64 -1.16 -21.47
CA ARG A 60 -1.68 -1.70 -20.59
C ARG A 60 -1.39 -1.40 -19.11
N PHE A 61 -2.45 -1.09 -18.39
CA PHE A 61 -2.41 -1.00 -16.93
C PHE A 61 -2.05 -2.37 -16.32
N ALA A 62 -1.07 -2.38 -15.41
CA ALA A 62 -0.61 -3.60 -14.76
C ALA A 62 -0.79 -3.58 -13.24
N GLY A 63 -0.82 -2.41 -12.60
CA GLY A 63 -1.07 -2.32 -11.16
C GLY A 63 -0.90 -0.92 -10.59
N PHE A 64 -1.32 -0.75 -9.33
CA PHE A 64 -1.41 0.56 -8.68
C PHE A 64 -1.29 0.47 -7.17
N SER A 65 -0.86 1.54 -6.54
CA SER A 65 -0.96 1.79 -5.09
C SER A 65 -0.84 3.28 -4.83
N TYR A 66 -1.39 3.77 -3.71
CA TYR A 66 -1.34 5.18 -3.38
C TYR A 66 -1.11 5.43 -1.88
N ILE A 67 -0.74 6.66 -1.56
CA ILE A 67 -0.41 7.16 -0.23
C ILE A 67 -1.60 7.93 0.34
N GLU A 68 -1.97 7.62 1.57
CA GLU A 68 -2.85 8.43 2.42
C GLU A 68 -2.12 8.86 3.66
N THR A 69 -2.49 10.02 4.20
CA THR A 69 -1.87 10.59 5.41
C THR A 69 -2.94 10.87 6.46
N TRP A 70 -2.63 10.56 7.71
CA TRP A 70 -3.53 10.64 8.85
C TRP A 70 -2.84 11.29 10.05
N GLY A 71 -3.63 11.73 11.04
CA GLY A 71 -3.07 12.31 12.26
C GLY A 71 -2.10 13.47 12.00
N GLY A 72 -2.46 14.44 11.16
CA GLY A 72 -1.57 15.56 10.82
C GLY A 72 -0.29 15.13 10.08
N LYS A 73 -0.34 14.08 9.29
CA LYS A 73 0.79 13.45 8.54
C LYS A 73 1.79 12.69 9.42
N GLN A 74 1.46 12.39 10.66
CA GLN A 74 2.28 11.54 11.52
C GLN A 74 2.21 10.06 11.10
N TYR A 75 1.12 9.69 10.43
CA TYR A 75 0.88 8.34 9.91
C TYR A 75 0.65 8.35 8.41
N VAL A 76 1.21 7.37 7.75
CA VAL A 76 1.06 7.10 6.30
C VAL A 76 0.48 5.72 6.12
N ALA A 77 -0.57 5.60 5.31
CA ALA A 77 -1.09 4.33 4.86
C ALA A 77 -0.74 4.12 3.37
N ASN A 78 -0.15 2.97 3.04
CA ASN A 78 -0.03 2.53 1.65
C ASN A 78 -1.28 1.74 1.27
N SER A 79 -2.17 2.40 0.58
CA SER A 79 -3.51 1.92 0.26
C SER A 79 -3.65 1.46 -1.20
N GLY A 80 -4.70 0.69 -1.48
CA GLY A 80 -5.13 0.35 -2.83
C GLY A 80 -4.12 -0.48 -3.64
N LEU A 81 -3.29 -1.30 -2.99
CA LEU A 81 -2.38 -2.20 -3.71
C LEU A 81 -3.18 -3.19 -4.55
N ILE A 82 -3.07 -3.04 -5.85
CA ILE A 82 -3.77 -3.84 -6.85
C ILE A 82 -2.80 -4.26 -7.96
N VAL A 83 -2.99 -5.46 -8.48
CA VAL A 83 -2.34 -5.97 -9.70
C VAL A 83 -3.42 -6.53 -10.60
N ALA A 84 -3.49 -6.03 -11.82
CA ALA A 84 -4.44 -6.48 -12.83
C ALA A 84 -4.28 -7.98 -13.08
N HIS A 85 -5.39 -8.68 -13.31
CA HIS A 85 -5.46 -10.14 -13.31
C HIS A 85 -4.38 -10.78 -14.22
N SER A 86 -4.19 -10.25 -15.42
CA SER A 86 -3.23 -10.76 -16.41
C SER A 86 -1.76 -10.60 -16.02
N PHE A 87 -1.46 -9.83 -14.98
CA PHE A 87 -0.10 -9.55 -14.49
C PHE A 87 0.19 -10.12 -13.10
N ARG A 88 -0.71 -10.97 -12.57
CA ARG A 88 -0.51 -11.66 -11.29
C ARG A 88 0.50 -12.80 -11.40
N GLY A 89 1.09 -13.21 -10.29
CA GLY A 89 2.00 -14.37 -10.22
C GLY A 89 3.46 -14.10 -10.65
N ILE A 90 3.80 -12.88 -11.10
CA ILE A 90 5.14 -12.51 -11.58
C ILE A 90 5.92 -11.59 -10.62
N GLY A 91 5.49 -11.51 -9.34
CA GLY A 91 6.16 -10.67 -8.34
C GLY A 91 5.85 -9.17 -8.43
N LEU A 92 4.96 -8.73 -9.32
CA LEU A 92 4.67 -7.31 -9.56
C LEU A 92 4.13 -6.59 -8.32
N ALA A 93 3.29 -7.26 -7.52
CA ALA A 93 2.77 -6.68 -6.28
C ALA A 93 3.88 -6.22 -5.33
N MET A 94 4.96 -7.00 -5.20
CA MET A 94 6.10 -6.64 -4.36
C MET A 94 6.90 -5.46 -4.94
N ARG A 95 7.06 -5.40 -6.26
CA ARG A 95 7.71 -4.26 -6.93
C ARG A 95 6.95 -2.96 -6.68
N ILE A 96 5.61 -2.97 -6.84
CA ILE A 96 4.75 -1.81 -6.55
C ILE A 96 4.84 -1.46 -5.06
N LYS A 97 4.76 -2.46 -4.18
CA LYS A 97 4.81 -2.26 -2.73
C LYS A 97 6.14 -1.64 -2.27
N ARG A 98 7.26 -2.09 -2.81
CA ARG A 98 8.59 -1.49 -2.53
C ARG A 98 8.64 -0.05 -3.01
N ARG A 99 8.18 0.24 -4.23
CA ARG A 99 8.23 1.60 -4.79
C ARG A 99 7.34 2.57 -4.02
N ILE A 100 6.11 2.17 -3.65
CA ILE A 100 5.22 3.05 -2.87
C ILE A 100 5.74 3.25 -1.44
N PHE A 101 6.33 2.23 -0.83
CA PHE A 101 6.97 2.33 0.47
C PHE A 101 8.15 3.32 0.42
N GLN A 102 9.06 3.16 -0.53
CA GLN A 102 10.18 4.06 -0.74
C GLN A 102 9.70 5.50 -0.98
N HIS A 103 8.71 5.68 -1.85
CA HIS A 103 8.12 6.98 -2.11
C HIS A 103 7.48 7.62 -0.87
N SER A 104 6.82 6.81 -0.03
CA SER A 104 6.30 7.26 1.26
C SER A 104 7.40 7.76 2.19
N ARG A 105 8.55 7.08 2.21
CA ARG A 105 9.72 7.49 3.00
C ARG A 105 10.36 8.77 2.47
N GLU A 106 10.40 8.94 1.14
CA GLU A 106 10.89 10.16 0.48
C GLU A 106 10.01 11.38 0.81
N MET A 107 8.67 11.20 0.76
CA MET A 107 7.71 12.29 1.01
C MET A 107 7.50 12.61 2.50
N PHE A 108 7.57 11.61 3.36
CA PHE A 108 7.23 11.69 4.79
C PHE A 108 8.27 10.94 5.63
N PRO A 109 9.51 11.46 5.73
CA PRO A 109 10.64 10.73 6.34
C PRO A 109 10.43 10.38 7.81
N ASP A 110 9.67 11.19 8.55
CA ASP A 110 9.44 11.00 9.99
C ASP A 110 8.13 10.27 10.29
N ALA A 111 7.27 10.06 9.29
CA ALA A 111 5.97 9.45 9.51
C ALA A 111 6.07 7.93 9.70
N LYS A 112 5.26 7.40 10.60
CA LYS A 112 5.04 5.97 10.73
C LYS A 112 4.22 5.48 9.54
N ILE A 113 4.65 4.38 8.90
CA ILE A 113 3.90 3.79 7.79
C ILE A 113 3.17 2.57 8.29
N PHE A 114 1.87 2.47 8.03
CA PHE A 114 1.08 1.33 8.49
C PHE A 114 0.27 0.68 7.37
N SER A 115 -0.17 -0.53 7.64
CA SER A 115 -1.04 -1.33 6.77
C SER A 115 -1.96 -2.18 7.62
N ILE A 116 -3.20 -2.35 7.18
CA ILE A 116 -4.17 -3.27 7.79
C ILE A 116 -4.59 -4.29 6.73
N THR A 117 -4.48 -5.57 7.04
CA THR A 117 -4.79 -6.62 6.06
C THR A 117 -5.24 -7.94 6.71
N THR A 118 -6.07 -8.69 6.01
CA THR A 118 -6.34 -10.12 6.29
C THR A 118 -5.52 -11.05 5.40
N GLY A 119 -4.79 -10.51 4.41
CA GLY A 119 -4.09 -11.29 3.39
C GLY A 119 -2.67 -11.67 3.79
N ALA A 120 -2.39 -12.97 3.90
CA ALA A 120 -1.05 -13.49 4.24
C ALA A 120 0.04 -12.99 3.28
N ALA A 121 -0.25 -12.88 1.98
CA ALA A 121 0.69 -12.35 0.99
C ALA A 121 1.07 -10.89 1.28
N VAL A 122 0.10 -10.05 1.67
CA VAL A 122 0.35 -8.64 2.03
C VAL A 122 1.13 -8.56 3.34
N MET A 123 0.81 -9.41 4.33
CA MET A 123 1.58 -9.50 5.57
C MET A 123 3.04 -9.84 5.30
N LYS A 124 3.30 -10.84 4.46
CA LYS A 124 4.66 -11.24 4.06
C LYS A 124 5.41 -10.07 3.42
N MET A 125 4.82 -9.38 2.43
CA MET A 125 5.43 -8.23 1.76
C MET A 125 5.77 -7.10 2.74
N ASN A 126 4.87 -6.79 3.67
CA ASN A 126 5.12 -5.78 4.71
C ASN A 126 6.26 -6.20 5.64
N TYR A 127 6.27 -7.48 6.06
CA TYR A 127 7.34 -7.99 6.92
C TYR A 127 8.72 -7.88 6.27
N GLU A 128 8.83 -8.19 4.98
CA GLU A 128 10.06 -8.04 4.19
C GLU A 128 10.55 -6.58 4.08
N LEU A 129 9.63 -5.60 4.26
CA LEU A 129 9.93 -4.17 4.29
C LEU A 129 10.18 -3.63 5.70
N GLY A 130 10.26 -4.49 6.71
CA GLY A 130 10.55 -4.11 8.09
C GLY A 130 9.32 -3.73 8.92
N PHE A 131 8.11 -3.90 8.40
CA PHE A 131 6.90 -3.72 9.22
C PHE A 131 6.80 -4.83 10.27
N ARG A 132 6.30 -4.47 11.44
CA ARG A 132 6.00 -5.41 12.52
C ARG A 132 4.52 -5.46 12.83
N PRO A 133 3.97 -6.63 13.22
CA PRO A 133 2.60 -6.72 13.71
C PRO A 133 2.43 -5.86 14.97
N VAL A 134 1.35 -5.11 15.02
CA VAL A 134 0.98 -4.28 16.16
C VAL A 134 -0.51 -4.38 16.45
N THR A 135 -0.91 -4.02 17.66
CA THR A 135 -2.32 -3.81 17.97
C THR A 135 -2.85 -2.57 17.25
N PHE A 136 -4.14 -2.49 17.03
CA PHE A 136 -4.75 -1.31 16.39
C PHE A 136 -4.57 -0.04 17.22
N ALA A 137 -4.43 -0.16 18.54
CA ALA A 137 -4.12 0.96 19.42
C ALA A 137 -2.77 1.64 19.14
N ALA A 138 -1.86 0.99 18.43
CA ALA A 138 -0.58 1.57 17.98
C ALA A 138 -0.66 2.25 16.60
N LEU A 139 -1.82 2.16 15.94
CA LEU A 139 -2.09 2.82 14.67
C LEU A 139 -2.65 4.24 14.90
N THR A 140 -3.06 4.90 13.83
CA THR A 140 -3.67 6.23 13.94
C THR A 140 -5.00 6.19 14.72
N ASP A 141 -5.23 7.17 15.53
CA ASP A 141 -6.51 7.44 16.21
C ASP A 141 -7.43 8.37 15.40
N ASP A 142 -7.01 8.75 14.21
CA ASP A 142 -7.78 9.61 13.30
C ASP A 142 -9.11 8.94 12.91
N PRO A 143 -10.27 9.50 13.30
CA PRO A 143 -11.57 8.89 13.04
C PRO A 143 -11.90 8.78 11.55
N GLU A 144 -11.33 9.65 10.71
CA GLU A 144 -11.55 9.58 9.26
C GLU A 144 -10.93 8.34 8.63
N PHE A 145 -9.81 7.85 9.18
CA PHE A 145 -9.24 6.57 8.76
C PHE A 145 -10.23 5.42 9.02
N TRP A 146 -10.78 5.36 10.23
CA TRP A 146 -11.68 4.27 10.65
C TRP A 146 -13.02 4.27 9.94
N LYS A 147 -13.50 5.43 9.45
CA LYS A 147 -14.67 5.51 8.56
C LYS A 147 -14.49 4.68 7.29
N GLY A 148 -13.27 4.54 6.80
CA GLY A 148 -12.97 3.67 5.66
C GLY A 148 -13.29 2.19 5.86
N CYS A 149 -13.41 1.75 7.11
CA CYS A 149 -13.81 0.39 7.46
C CYS A 149 -15.33 0.14 7.45
N GLN A 150 -16.18 1.18 7.39
CA GLN A 150 -17.64 1.06 7.47
C GLN A 150 -18.25 0.17 6.38
N GLY A 151 -17.64 0.11 5.20
CA GLY A 151 -18.04 -0.80 4.13
C GLY A 151 -17.52 -2.22 4.25
N CYS A 152 -16.76 -2.54 5.30
CA CYS A 152 -16.17 -3.85 5.50
C CYS A 152 -17.13 -4.79 6.26
N ARG A 153 -17.23 -6.05 5.84
CA ARG A 153 -18.01 -7.09 6.52
C ARG A 153 -17.58 -7.33 7.99
N ASN A 154 -16.38 -6.90 8.37
CA ASN A 154 -15.85 -7.05 9.72
C ASN A 154 -16.05 -5.77 10.56
N TYR A 155 -16.81 -4.80 10.07
CA TYR A 155 -16.95 -3.51 10.75
C TYR A 155 -17.58 -3.64 12.14
N GLU A 156 -18.59 -4.49 12.29
CA GLU A 156 -19.24 -4.74 13.59
C GLU A 156 -18.24 -5.27 14.64
N ILE A 157 -17.26 -6.07 14.24
CA ILE A 157 -16.21 -6.56 15.14
C ILE A 157 -15.30 -5.40 15.56
N LEU A 158 -14.95 -4.52 14.64
CA LEU A 158 -14.12 -3.36 14.90
C LEU A 158 -14.82 -2.37 15.86
N GLU A 159 -16.08 -2.07 15.58
CA GLU A 159 -16.90 -1.16 16.37
C GLU A 159 -17.14 -1.70 17.79
N ALA A 160 -17.49 -2.99 17.91
CA ALA A 160 -17.69 -3.67 19.20
C ALA A 160 -16.42 -3.70 20.10
N ASN A 161 -15.25 -3.44 19.53
CA ASN A 161 -13.97 -3.39 20.24
C ASN A 161 -13.36 -1.98 20.26
N ASP A 162 -14.18 -0.93 20.19
CA ASP A 162 -13.74 0.48 20.27
C ASP A 162 -12.58 0.78 19.30
N TYR A 163 -12.62 0.23 18.10
CA TYR A 163 -11.59 0.38 17.05
C TYR A 163 -10.19 -0.13 17.42
N ARG A 164 -10.08 -0.95 18.47
CA ARG A 164 -8.80 -1.48 18.98
C ARG A 164 -8.45 -2.86 18.50
N MET A 165 -9.42 -3.59 17.92
CA MET A 165 -9.25 -4.96 17.43
C MET A 165 -10.21 -5.28 16.30
N CYS A 166 -9.71 -6.06 15.34
CA CYS A 166 -10.48 -6.62 14.22
C CYS A 166 -9.85 -7.94 13.78
N LEU A 167 -10.46 -8.61 12.78
CA LEU A 167 -9.86 -9.80 12.13
C LEU A 167 -8.68 -9.45 11.20
N CYS A 168 -8.46 -8.17 10.92
CA CYS A 168 -7.26 -7.73 10.21
C CYS A 168 -6.06 -7.68 11.15
N THR A 169 -4.88 -7.92 10.60
CA THR A 169 -3.60 -7.66 11.29
C THR A 169 -3.17 -6.23 11.00
N GLY A 170 -2.90 -5.45 12.04
CA GLY A 170 -2.20 -4.17 11.94
C GLY A 170 -0.70 -4.41 11.80
N LEU A 171 -0.07 -3.70 10.89
CA LEU A 171 1.36 -3.77 10.61
C LEU A 171 1.90 -2.34 10.59
N LEU A 172 2.99 -2.08 11.32
CA LEU A 172 3.58 -0.76 11.48
C LEU A 172 5.07 -0.80 11.15
N TYR A 173 5.51 0.17 10.37
CA TYR A 173 6.90 0.55 10.19
C TYR A 173 7.13 1.88 10.91
N ASP A 174 7.97 1.87 11.95
CA ASP A 174 8.38 3.07 12.66
C ASP A 174 9.79 3.48 12.20
N PRO A 175 9.98 4.64 11.55
CA PRO A 175 11.29 5.07 11.10
C PRO A 175 12.30 5.23 12.23
N ALA A 176 11.87 5.54 13.45
CA ALA A 176 12.76 5.66 14.59
C ALA A 176 13.45 4.34 14.98
N GLU A 177 12.86 3.20 14.62
CA GLU A 177 13.42 1.87 14.84
C GLU A 177 14.39 1.41 13.73
N HIS A 178 14.52 2.22 12.64
CA HIS A 178 15.25 1.86 11.41
C HIS A 178 16.27 2.93 10.99
N ILE A 179 16.76 3.74 11.92
CA ILE A 179 17.68 4.87 11.65
C ILE A 179 18.95 4.43 10.89
N GLU A 180 19.44 3.23 11.16
CA GLU A 180 20.68 2.72 10.52
C GLU A 180 20.50 2.40 9.03
N VAL A 181 19.29 2.05 8.59
CA VAL A 181 19.00 1.66 7.21
C VAL A 181 18.87 2.87 6.26
N LEU A 182 18.64 4.05 6.80
CA LEU A 182 18.45 5.30 6.03
C LEU A 182 19.69 6.18 6.01
N SER A 183 20.79 5.76 6.65
CA SER A 183 22.03 6.54 6.63
C SER A 183 22.66 6.55 5.23
N PRO A 184 23.03 7.73 4.69
CA PRO A 184 23.74 7.84 3.41
C PRO A 184 25.08 7.09 3.36
N ALA A 185 25.59 6.64 4.52
CA ALA A 185 26.84 5.89 4.64
C ALA A 185 26.77 4.43 4.14
N HIS A 186 25.56 3.90 3.87
CA HIS A 186 25.39 2.52 3.41
C HIS A 186 24.43 2.42 2.21
N PRO A 187 24.77 3.03 1.06
CA PRO A 187 23.96 2.95 -0.16
C PRO A 187 23.79 1.51 -0.67
N GLU A 188 24.69 0.59 -0.33
CA GLU A 188 24.64 -0.84 -0.67
C GLU A 188 23.49 -1.60 0.01
N LEU A 189 22.95 -1.12 1.14
CA LEU A 189 21.82 -1.75 1.82
C LEU A 189 20.47 -1.47 1.12
N VAL A 190 20.43 -0.51 0.20
CA VAL A 190 19.27 -0.24 -0.66
C VAL A 190 19.13 -1.30 -1.75
N ASN A 191 20.21 -2.02 -2.07
CA ASN A 191 20.25 -3.17 -2.99
C ASN A 191 20.16 -4.48 -2.20
N LEU A 192 19.02 -4.80 -1.62
CA LEU A 192 18.72 -6.18 -1.21
C LEU A 192 18.71 -7.03 -2.47
N LYS A 193 19.83 -7.69 -2.70
CA LYS A 193 20.07 -8.63 -3.79
C LYS A 193 18.93 -9.64 -3.85
N ASP A 194 18.41 -9.85 -5.04
CA ASP A 194 17.61 -11.01 -5.38
C ASP A 194 18.35 -12.26 -4.91
N GLY A 195 17.71 -13.00 -4.00
CA GLY A 195 18.34 -14.14 -3.36
C GLY A 195 18.73 -15.19 -4.37
N GLU A 196 20.03 -15.46 -4.49
CA GLU A 196 20.53 -16.71 -5.02
C GLU A 196 20.04 -17.85 -4.11
N GLN A 197 19.08 -18.62 -4.61
CA GLN A 197 18.82 -19.97 -4.10
C GLN A 197 20.08 -20.79 -4.40
N LYS A 198 20.81 -21.17 -3.38
CA LYS A 198 21.71 -22.32 -3.45
C LYS A 198 21.05 -23.48 -2.75
N ASN A 199 20.79 -24.52 -3.55
CA ASN A 199 20.60 -25.95 -3.27
C ASN A 199 20.31 -26.38 -1.82
#